data_f796936c0609cbb0fe70ea58949e778a
#
_entry.id   f796936c0609cbb0fe70ea58949e778a
#
_cell.length_a   1.000
_cell.length_b   1.000
_cell.length_c   1.000
_cell.angle_alpha   90.00
_cell.angle_beta   90.00
_cell.angle_gamma   90.00
#
_symmetry.space_group_name_H-M   'P 1'
#
loop_
_entity.id
_entity.type
_entity.pdbx_description
1 polymer ?
#
loop_
_entity_poly.entity_id
_entity_poly.type
_entity_poly.pdbx_seq_one_letter_code
_entity_poly.pdbx_strand_id
1 'polypeptide(L)'
;MRPRGSGDRRLPIRVRLTLSYAGMVTGCGAAFTAIVYLFMRYVPSYLIIKDVRSPVSVEAGRTSQSEGVAISSPTDFLQVLLVVSLVALAILAVLSGIVGWIVAGRIIKPLAAINAAATRAATGALDHRVGLQGPRDEIRDLSDTFDRMLGSLERAFATHRRFAANASHELRTPLATTKTMIDVTLANPQADAGELRALAERVREVNQSSIETVNALLDLADVDSGTLARRPVDLAPIAAAVVRELSAEAKSGNIDLPAPTGTTTAVGDPVLIRQAISNLARNAVRHNRSGGHASVRLSAHNGSARVTVTNTGPPVSLASLESLTEPFVRGAGRTLTRKSGHGLGLAIVSGVALAHDGALRLNPNPNGGLTVHLDLPHASSG
;
A
#
# COMPACT_ATOMS: atom_id res chain seq x y z
N MET A 1 -16.34 -32.08 22.83
CA MET A 1 -16.35 -31.42 24.13
C MET A 1 -14.91 -31.10 24.52
N ARG A 2 -14.45 -29.85 24.31
CA ARG A 2 -13.10 -29.39 24.71
C ARG A 2 -13.29 -28.51 25.95
N PRO A 3 -12.48 -28.65 27.01
CA PRO A 3 -12.62 -27.84 28.21
C PRO A 3 -12.26 -26.38 27.90
N ARG A 4 -13.15 -25.48 28.28
CA ARG A 4 -12.88 -24.04 28.33
C ARG A 4 -11.74 -23.81 29.32
N GLY A 5 -10.55 -23.48 28.82
CA GLY A 5 -9.44 -22.99 29.61
C GLY A 5 -9.87 -21.77 30.42
N SER A 6 -9.54 -21.76 31.71
CA SER A 6 -9.70 -20.67 32.65
C SER A 6 -9.16 -19.37 32.05
N GLY A 7 -10.05 -18.45 31.73
CA GLY A 7 -9.69 -17.12 31.25
C GLY A 7 -8.89 -16.38 32.31
N ASP A 8 -7.59 -16.30 32.10
CA ASP A 8 -6.69 -15.42 32.82
C ASP A 8 -7.25 -14.00 32.68
N ARG A 9 -7.92 -13.48 33.70
CA ARG A 9 -8.50 -12.12 33.75
C ARG A 9 -7.36 -11.11 33.87
N ARG A 10 -6.62 -10.95 32.77
CA ARG A 10 -5.59 -9.90 32.68
C ARG A 10 -6.28 -8.54 32.76
N LEU A 11 -5.91 -7.78 33.77
CA LEU A 11 -6.38 -6.41 33.95
C LEU A 11 -6.15 -5.62 32.64
N PRO A 12 -7.10 -4.77 32.19
CA PRO A 12 -6.91 -3.93 31.04
C PRO A 12 -5.60 -3.14 31.13
N ILE A 13 -4.91 -2.97 30.02
CA ILE A 13 -3.61 -2.27 29.95
C ILE A 13 -3.69 -0.90 30.61
N ARG A 14 -4.82 -0.19 30.46
CA ARG A 14 -5.08 1.09 31.11
C ARG A 14 -4.98 1.01 32.62
N VAL A 15 -5.60 -0.01 33.24
CA VAL A 15 -5.57 -0.22 34.69
C VAL A 15 -4.17 -0.58 35.15
N ARG A 16 -3.47 -1.46 34.43
CA ARG A 16 -2.09 -1.85 34.75
C ARG A 16 -1.14 -0.65 34.71
N LEU A 17 -1.24 0.19 33.68
CA LEU A 17 -0.39 1.37 33.51
C LEU A 17 -0.65 2.40 34.62
N THR A 18 -1.94 2.64 34.93
CA THR A 18 -2.34 3.53 36.02
C THR A 18 -1.81 3.04 37.38
N LEU A 19 -1.98 1.74 37.69
CA LEU A 19 -1.50 1.14 38.92
C LEU A 19 0.04 1.16 39.01
N SER A 20 0.74 0.89 37.93
CA SER A 20 2.22 0.95 37.90
C SER A 20 2.73 2.38 38.15
N TYR A 21 2.12 3.38 37.48
CA TYR A 21 2.50 4.77 37.66
C TYR A 21 2.17 5.27 39.09
N ALA A 22 0.96 5.01 39.58
CA ALA A 22 0.56 5.37 40.93
C ALA A 22 1.44 4.65 41.98
N GLY A 23 1.72 3.37 41.78
CA GLY A 23 2.59 2.59 42.66
C GLY A 23 4.03 3.12 42.69
N MET A 24 4.59 3.50 41.54
CA MET A 24 5.93 4.08 41.44
C MET A 24 6.01 5.42 42.17
N VAL A 25 5.05 6.33 41.91
CA VAL A 25 5.03 7.65 42.58
C VAL A 25 4.86 7.54 44.07
N THR A 26 3.92 6.69 44.52
CA THR A 26 3.65 6.45 45.95
C THR A 26 4.85 5.78 46.61
N GLY A 27 5.50 4.81 45.94
CA GLY A 27 6.69 4.13 46.47
C GLY A 27 7.89 5.08 46.62
N CYS A 28 8.13 5.96 45.64
CA CYS A 28 9.15 7.00 45.77
C CYS A 28 8.84 7.99 46.88
N GLY A 29 7.58 8.41 47.02
CA GLY A 29 7.15 9.29 48.10
C GLY A 29 7.30 8.63 49.48
N ALA A 30 6.94 7.36 49.63
CA ALA A 30 7.13 6.61 50.87
C ALA A 30 8.61 6.43 51.25
N ALA A 31 9.45 6.12 50.25
CA ALA A 31 10.90 6.01 50.44
C ALA A 31 11.51 7.35 50.90
N PHE A 32 11.13 8.46 50.25
CA PHE A 32 11.57 9.78 50.67
C PHE A 32 11.11 10.15 52.10
N THR A 33 9.86 9.91 52.41
CA THR A 33 9.31 10.13 53.78
C THR A 33 10.08 9.29 54.80
N ALA A 34 10.36 8.01 54.53
CA ALA A 34 11.12 7.14 55.41
C ALA A 34 12.55 7.65 55.64
N ILE A 35 13.23 8.12 54.57
CA ILE A 35 14.57 8.69 54.67
C ILE A 35 14.57 9.95 55.57
N VAL A 36 13.63 10.87 55.34
CA VAL A 36 13.50 12.08 56.15
C VAL A 36 13.22 11.76 57.63
N TYR A 37 12.29 10.83 57.87
CA TYR A 37 11.95 10.39 59.24
C TYR A 37 13.15 9.75 59.93
N LEU A 38 13.85 8.83 59.29
CA LEU A 38 15.05 8.17 59.82
C LEU A 38 16.18 9.18 60.07
N PHE A 39 16.42 10.10 59.14
CA PHE A 39 17.40 11.14 59.29
C PHE A 39 17.13 12.01 60.54
N MET A 40 15.88 12.45 60.69
CA MET A 40 15.48 13.26 61.84
C MET A 40 15.52 12.48 63.17
N ARG A 41 15.32 11.17 63.14
CA ARG A 41 15.36 10.34 64.33
C ARG A 41 16.80 10.00 64.79
N TYR A 42 17.74 9.78 63.87
CA TYR A 42 19.04 9.27 64.19
C TYR A 42 20.17 10.27 64.07
N VAL A 43 19.95 11.47 63.50
CA VAL A 43 20.96 12.54 63.46
C VAL A 43 20.65 13.54 64.58
N PRO A 44 21.20 13.37 65.78
CA PRO A 44 20.87 14.18 66.95
C PRO A 44 21.71 15.46 66.97
N SER A 45 21.31 16.50 66.29
CA SER A 45 21.94 17.81 66.35
C SER A 45 20.95 18.94 66.29
N TYR A 46 19.80 18.77 66.95
CA TYR A 46 18.89 19.88 67.14
C TYR A 46 19.28 20.66 68.38
N LEU A 47 20.05 21.74 68.22
CA LEU A 47 20.16 22.80 69.22
C LEU A 47 18.74 23.40 69.37
N ILE A 48 17.96 22.79 70.32
CA ILE A 48 16.73 23.44 70.76
C ILE A 48 17.21 24.65 71.58
N ILE A 49 17.15 25.83 70.98
CA ILE A 49 17.32 27.10 71.69
C ILE A 49 16.19 27.17 72.73
N LYS A 50 16.50 26.71 73.91
CA LYS A 50 15.60 26.75 75.04
C LYS A 50 15.45 28.25 75.38
N ASP A 51 14.26 28.70 75.20
CA ASP A 51 13.72 30.04 75.44
C ASP A 51 14.52 30.84 76.46
N VAL A 52 15.11 31.93 76.02
CA VAL A 52 15.57 32.99 76.91
C VAL A 52 14.36 33.68 77.45
N ARG A 53 13.91 33.28 78.61
CA ARG A 53 12.93 34.04 79.39
C ARG A 53 13.48 35.44 79.69
N SER A 54 13.09 36.40 78.87
CA SER A 54 13.14 37.79 79.26
C SER A 54 11.91 38.05 80.15
N PRO A 55 12.09 38.63 81.32
CA PRO A 55 10.94 39.07 82.13
C PRO A 55 10.39 40.35 81.53
N VAL A 56 9.36 40.27 80.70
CA VAL A 56 8.58 41.45 80.32
C VAL A 56 7.30 41.47 81.12
N SER A 57 7.16 42.52 81.85
CA SER A 57 6.06 42.99 82.68
C SER A 57 4.69 42.86 82.04
N VAL A 58 3.80 42.39 82.86
CA VAL A 58 2.34 42.30 82.68
C VAL A 58 1.77 43.66 82.32
N GLU A 59 1.11 43.78 81.18
CA GLU A 59 0.05 44.75 80.99
C GLU A 59 -1.11 44.07 80.24
N ALA A 60 -2.28 44.21 80.83
CA ALA A 60 -3.47 43.47 80.57
C ALA A 60 -4.12 43.79 79.24
N GLY A 61 -4.66 42.75 78.59
CA GLY A 61 -5.80 42.91 77.71
C GLY A 61 -5.59 42.47 76.27
N ARG A 62 -5.90 41.26 76.01
CA ARG A 62 -6.56 40.61 74.86
C ARG A 62 -5.90 39.27 74.52
N THR A 63 -6.49 38.24 75.06
CA THR A 63 -6.17 36.87 74.72
C THR A 63 -6.71 36.59 73.34
N SER A 64 -5.86 36.72 72.35
CA SER A 64 -6.03 36.03 71.10
C SER A 64 -5.45 34.63 71.29
N GLN A 65 -6.31 33.64 71.59
CA GLN A 65 -5.93 32.23 71.52
C GLN A 65 -5.65 31.92 70.05
N SER A 66 -4.39 32.00 69.65
CA SER A 66 -3.94 31.27 68.48
C SER A 66 -3.78 29.83 68.99
N GLU A 67 -4.72 28.95 68.57
CA GLU A 67 -4.57 27.50 68.69
C GLU A 67 -3.40 27.04 67.76
N GLY A 68 -2.19 27.37 68.15
CA GLY A 68 -0.98 26.80 67.57
C GLY A 68 -0.73 25.47 68.29
N VAL A 69 -0.51 24.42 67.55
CA VAL A 69 -0.05 23.11 68.04
C VAL A 69 1.28 23.36 68.80
N ALA A 70 1.21 23.37 70.16
CA ALA A 70 2.39 23.52 70.99
C ALA A 70 3.23 22.25 70.92
N ILE A 71 4.33 22.31 70.15
CA ILE A 71 5.30 21.22 70.06
C ILE A 71 6.21 21.32 71.25
N SER A 72 5.93 20.50 72.27
CA SER A 72 6.66 20.53 73.58
C SER A 72 7.82 19.57 73.68
N SER A 73 7.89 18.58 72.77
CA SER A 73 8.97 17.58 72.77
C SER A 73 9.42 17.19 71.37
N PRO A 74 10.68 16.70 71.16
CA PRO A 74 11.13 16.17 69.87
C PRO A 74 10.27 15.02 69.34
N THR A 75 9.63 14.25 70.24
CA THR A 75 8.71 13.14 69.90
C THR A 75 7.40 13.65 69.33
N ASP A 76 6.84 14.75 69.82
CA ASP A 76 5.59 15.35 69.27
C ASP A 76 5.82 15.91 67.90
N PHE A 77 7.00 16.55 67.64
CA PHE A 77 7.39 17.01 66.32
C PHE A 77 7.46 15.86 65.29
N LEU A 78 8.11 14.74 65.67
CA LEU A 78 8.21 13.56 64.80
C LEU A 78 6.83 12.94 64.49
N GLN A 79 5.91 12.93 65.48
CA GLN A 79 4.55 12.45 65.24
C GLN A 79 3.76 13.35 64.27
N VAL A 80 3.81 14.68 64.46
CA VAL A 80 3.15 15.62 63.54
C VAL A 80 3.74 15.51 62.16
N LEU A 81 5.08 15.43 62.02
CA LEU A 81 5.76 15.23 60.74
C LEU A 81 5.28 13.93 60.04
N LEU A 82 5.17 12.83 60.79
CA LEU A 82 4.72 11.56 60.26
C LEU A 82 3.27 11.63 59.76
N VAL A 83 2.37 12.22 60.56
CA VAL A 83 0.95 12.35 60.18
C VAL A 83 0.81 13.26 58.92
N VAL A 84 1.46 14.40 58.91
CA VAL A 84 1.45 15.32 57.72
C VAL A 84 2.01 14.62 56.48
N SER A 85 3.10 13.88 56.64
CA SER A 85 3.71 13.16 55.51
C SER A 85 2.81 12.04 54.99
N LEU A 86 2.12 11.30 55.86
CA LEU A 86 1.16 10.27 55.48
C LEU A 86 -0.04 10.85 54.75
N VAL A 87 -0.57 12.00 55.22
CA VAL A 87 -1.66 12.69 54.52
C VAL A 87 -1.21 13.19 53.16
N ALA A 88 -0.03 13.82 53.07
CA ALA A 88 0.53 14.25 51.82
C ALA A 88 0.75 13.09 50.84
N LEU A 89 1.25 11.93 51.34
CA LEU A 89 1.42 10.72 50.55
C LEU A 89 0.08 10.17 50.04
N ALA A 90 -0.95 10.20 50.85
CA ALA A 90 -2.30 9.75 50.46
C ALA A 90 -2.87 10.67 49.33
N ILE A 91 -2.73 11.99 49.49
CA ILE A 91 -3.13 12.96 48.46
C ILE A 91 -2.35 12.72 47.17
N LEU A 92 -1.05 12.54 47.26
CA LEU A 92 -0.17 12.27 46.11
C LEU A 92 -0.57 10.97 45.40
N ALA A 93 -0.92 9.93 46.13
CA ALA A 93 -1.37 8.63 45.59
C ALA A 93 -2.68 8.80 44.78
N VAL A 94 -3.65 9.56 45.30
CA VAL A 94 -4.91 9.83 44.63
C VAL A 94 -4.67 10.68 43.36
N LEU A 95 -3.91 11.75 43.47
CA LEU A 95 -3.59 12.61 42.32
C LEU A 95 -2.84 11.87 41.21
N SER A 96 -1.84 11.06 41.58
CA SER A 96 -1.08 10.25 40.60
C SER A 96 -1.97 9.19 39.93
N GLY A 97 -2.93 8.61 40.65
CA GLY A 97 -3.94 7.71 40.11
C GLY A 97 -4.82 8.40 39.06
N ILE A 98 -5.33 9.60 39.37
CA ILE A 98 -6.17 10.39 38.46
C ILE A 98 -5.39 10.77 37.19
N VAL A 99 -4.19 11.32 37.36
CA VAL A 99 -3.33 11.70 36.20
C VAL A 99 -2.98 10.48 35.35
N GLY A 100 -2.57 9.39 36.00
CA GLY A 100 -2.26 8.13 35.30
C GLY A 100 -3.45 7.59 34.50
N TRP A 101 -4.68 7.68 35.04
CA TRP A 101 -5.89 7.27 34.36
C TRP A 101 -6.21 8.12 33.12
N ILE A 102 -6.03 9.44 33.21
CA ILE A 102 -6.25 10.37 32.10
C ILE A 102 -5.21 10.13 30.99
N VAL A 103 -3.92 10.06 31.35
CA VAL A 103 -2.83 9.87 30.40
C VAL A 103 -2.92 8.50 29.69
N ALA A 104 -3.15 7.42 30.47
CA ALA A 104 -3.36 6.10 29.89
C ALA A 104 -4.56 6.05 28.94
N GLY A 105 -5.65 6.76 29.27
CA GLY A 105 -6.82 6.85 28.42
C GLY A 105 -6.55 7.60 27.10
N ARG A 106 -5.73 8.63 27.16
CA ARG A 106 -5.38 9.46 25.98
C ARG A 106 -4.46 8.72 25.00
N ILE A 107 -3.60 7.82 25.50
CA ILE A 107 -2.67 7.03 24.67
C ILE A 107 -3.35 5.74 24.15
N ILE A 108 -4.14 5.07 24.97
CA ILE A 108 -4.66 3.74 24.61
C ILE A 108 -5.86 3.82 23.65
N LYS A 109 -6.71 4.86 23.73
CA LYS A 109 -7.87 5.01 22.85
C LYS A 109 -7.51 5.02 21.37
N PRO A 110 -6.53 5.85 20.91
CA PRO A 110 -6.09 5.85 19.53
C PRO A 110 -5.56 4.50 19.05
N LEU A 111 -4.73 3.83 19.86
CA LEU A 111 -4.20 2.51 19.54
C LEU A 111 -5.32 1.46 19.40
N ALA A 112 -6.34 1.53 20.22
CA ALA A 112 -7.51 0.66 20.09
C ALA A 112 -8.28 0.90 18.79
N ALA A 113 -8.36 2.16 18.31
CA ALA A 113 -8.98 2.48 17.03
C ALA A 113 -8.17 1.90 15.85
N ILE A 114 -6.84 2.03 15.88
CA ILE A 114 -5.95 1.43 14.85
C ILE A 114 -6.11 -0.09 14.84
N ASN A 115 -6.11 -0.73 16.01
CA ASN A 115 -6.30 -2.18 16.12
C ASN A 115 -7.67 -2.65 15.60
N ALA A 116 -8.73 -1.88 15.87
CA ALA A 116 -10.06 -2.17 15.35
C ALA A 116 -10.12 -2.03 13.83
N ALA A 117 -9.46 -1.02 13.25
CA ALA A 117 -9.35 -0.87 11.80
C ALA A 117 -8.54 -2.01 11.17
N ALA A 118 -7.42 -2.42 11.81
CA ALA A 118 -6.63 -3.57 11.37
C ALA A 118 -7.44 -4.88 11.38
N THR A 119 -8.24 -5.09 12.42
CA THR A 119 -9.10 -6.29 12.53
C THR A 119 -10.18 -6.30 11.45
N ARG A 120 -10.79 -5.15 11.13
CA ARG A 120 -11.76 -5.02 10.04
C ARG A 120 -11.10 -5.24 8.67
N ALA A 121 -9.91 -4.67 8.46
CA ALA A 121 -9.15 -4.88 7.24
C ALA A 121 -8.82 -6.37 7.02
N ALA A 122 -8.46 -7.10 8.07
CA ALA A 122 -8.22 -8.54 8.03
C ALA A 122 -9.46 -9.37 7.63
N THR A 123 -10.67 -8.84 7.82
CA THR A 123 -11.91 -9.47 7.34
C THR A 123 -12.34 -8.99 5.95
N GLY A 124 -11.51 -8.19 5.28
CA GLY A 124 -11.75 -7.71 3.91
C GLY A 124 -12.46 -6.36 3.80
N ALA A 125 -12.81 -5.70 4.91
CA ALA A 125 -13.39 -4.37 4.91
C ALA A 125 -12.27 -3.30 4.88
N LEU A 126 -11.83 -2.95 3.66
CA LEU A 126 -10.70 -2.03 3.42
C LEU A 126 -11.12 -0.57 3.25
N ASP A 127 -12.42 -0.30 3.17
CA ASP A 127 -13.02 1.03 2.98
C ASP A 127 -12.98 1.91 4.23
N HIS A 128 -12.73 1.30 5.40
CA HIS A 128 -12.71 2.00 6.68
C HIS A 128 -11.35 2.62 6.95
N ARG A 129 -11.34 3.89 7.36
CA ARG A 129 -10.13 4.63 7.79
C ARG A 129 -10.16 4.87 9.29
N VAL A 130 -8.97 4.91 9.89
CA VAL A 130 -8.83 5.26 11.32
C VAL A 130 -9.19 6.72 11.53
N GLY A 131 -8.68 7.61 10.68
CA GLY A 131 -9.04 9.02 10.62
C GLY A 131 -8.87 9.76 11.96
N LEU A 132 -7.78 9.50 12.69
CA LEU A 132 -7.56 10.11 13.99
C LEU A 132 -7.50 11.64 13.89
N GLN A 133 -8.34 12.30 14.70
CA GLN A 133 -8.31 13.74 14.86
C GLN A 133 -7.58 14.10 16.16
N GLY A 134 -6.79 15.18 16.15
CA GLY A 134 -6.05 15.64 17.31
C GLY A 134 -4.71 16.29 16.96
N PRO A 135 -3.85 16.51 17.96
CA PRO A 135 -2.50 17.03 17.75
C PRO A 135 -1.70 16.12 16.79
N ARG A 136 -0.75 16.71 16.07
CA ARG A 136 0.22 15.95 15.27
C ARG A 136 1.28 15.40 16.21
N ASP A 137 1.10 14.14 16.60
CA ASP A 137 2.03 13.36 17.39
C ASP A 137 2.36 12.04 16.63
N GLU A 138 3.24 11.23 17.19
CA GLU A 138 3.69 9.97 16.60
C GLU A 138 2.55 8.98 16.39
N ILE A 139 1.50 9.06 17.21
CA ILE A 139 0.30 8.19 17.09
C ILE A 139 -0.53 8.60 15.88
N ARG A 140 -0.63 9.89 15.60
CA ARG A 140 -1.30 10.40 14.42
C ARG A 140 -0.53 10.06 13.15
N ASP A 141 0.81 10.21 13.15
CA ASP A 141 1.66 9.83 12.02
C ASP A 141 1.55 8.33 11.71
N LEU A 142 1.46 7.50 12.75
CA LEU A 142 1.19 6.06 12.61
C LEU A 142 -0.19 5.82 11.97
N SER A 143 -1.22 6.52 12.43
CA SER A 143 -2.58 6.41 11.88
C SER A 143 -2.61 6.82 10.40
N ASP A 144 -1.99 7.95 10.03
CA ASP A 144 -1.95 8.43 8.66
C ASP A 144 -1.18 7.48 7.73
N THR A 145 -0.12 6.85 8.26
CA THR A 145 0.65 5.82 7.55
C THR A 145 -0.18 4.56 7.35
N PHE A 146 -0.92 4.15 8.37
CA PHE A 146 -1.83 3.01 8.30
C PHE A 146 -2.96 3.25 7.30
N ASP A 147 -3.56 4.43 7.29
CA ASP A 147 -4.63 4.81 6.35
C ASP A 147 -4.12 4.85 4.90
N ARG A 148 -2.87 5.30 4.67
CA ARG A 148 -2.22 5.22 3.35
C ARG A 148 -2.01 3.78 2.89
N MET A 149 -1.58 2.90 3.79
CA MET A 149 -1.43 1.46 3.52
C MET A 149 -2.77 0.83 3.16
N LEU A 150 -3.82 1.09 3.95
CA LEU A 150 -5.18 0.60 3.65
C LEU A 150 -5.67 1.09 2.29
N GLY A 151 -5.43 2.38 1.96
CA GLY A 151 -5.79 2.93 0.65
C GLY A 151 -5.05 2.27 -0.51
N SER A 152 -3.78 1.90 -0.32
CA SER A 152 -3.02 1.17 -1.34
C SER A 152 -3.55 -0.26 -1.51
N LEU A 153 -3.87 -0.94 -0.40
CA LEU A 153 -4.42 -2.28 -0.41
C LEU A 153 -5.81 -2.31 -1.06
N GLU A 154 -6.68 -1.36 -0.72
CA GLU A 154 -8.01 -1.22 -1.33
C GLU A 154 -7.94 -1.06 -2.85
N ARG A 155 -7.04 -0.18 -3.34
CA ARG A 155 -6.80 0.01 -4.78
C ARG A 155 -6.32 -1.28 -5.45
N ALA A 156 -5.37 -1.98 -4.84
CA ALA A 156 -4.88 -3.26 -5.33
C ALA A 156 -6.00 -4.29 -5.44
N PHE A 157 -6.79 -4.46 -4.38
CA PHE A 157 -7.94 -5.38 -4.40
C PHE A 157 -9.02 -4.99 -5.42
N ALA A 158 -9.33 -3.69 -5.55
CA ALA A 158 -10.28 -3.22 -6.54
C ALA A 158 -9.80 -3.51 -7.97
N THR A 159 -8.50 -3.35 -8.22
CA THR A 159 -7.87 -3.68 -9.51
C THR A 159 -7.93 -5.18 -9.77
N HIS A 160 -7.58 -6.03 -8.80
CA HIS A 160 -7.69 -7.49 -8.94
C HIS A 160 -9.13 -7.97 -9.15
N ARG A 161 -10.11 -7.39 -8.46
CA ARG A 161 -11.53 -7.74 -8.67
C ARG A 161 -12.01 -7.37 -10.08
N ARG A 162 -11.65 -6.17 -10.56
CA ARG A 162 -11.98 -5.74 -11.94
C ARG A 162 -11.30 -6.65 -12.96
N PHE A 163 -10.03 -6.99 -12.75
CA PHE A 163 -9.29 -7.91 -13.59
C PHE A 163 -9.98 -9.28 -13.68
N ALA A 164 -10.31 -9.91 -12.53
CA ALA A 164 -10.97 -11.21 -12.51
C ALA A 164 -12.35 -11.19 -13.17
N ALA A 165 -13.13 -10.14 -12.95
CA ALA A 165 -14.44 -9.95 -13.58
C ALA A 165 -14.30 -9.81 -15.11
N ASN A 166 -13.40 -8.96 -15.57
CA ASN A 166 -13.16 -8.73 -17.00
C ASN A 166 -12.61 -9.98 -17.68
N ALA A 167 -11.65 -10.69 -17.05
CA ALA A 167 -11.13 -11.97 -17.56
C ALA A 167 -12.25 -13.00 -17.72
N SER A 168 -13.15 -13.11 -16.73
CA SER A 168 -14.30 -14.01 -16.80
C SER A 168 -15.24 -13.65 -17.95
N HIS A 169 -15.49 -12.37 -18.20
CA HIS A 169 -16.32 -11.91 -19.32
C HIS A 169 -15.65 -12.18 -20.67
N GLU A 170 -14.36 -11.86 -20.83
CA GLU A 170 -13.62 -12.06 -22.08
C GLU A 170 -13.43 -13.55 -22.44
N LEU A 171 -13.43 -14.45 -21.44
CA LEU A 171 -13.41 -15.89 -21.67
C LEU A 171 -14.82 -16.49 -21.94
N ARG A 172 -15.86 -15.94 -21.32
CA ARG A 172 -17.24 -16.44 -21.51
C ARG A 172 -17.76 -16.17 -22.91
N THR A 173 -17.45 -15.00 -23.47
CA THR A 173 -17.93 -14.58 -24.80
C THR A 173 -17.52 -15.55 -25.91
N PRO A 174 -16.22 -15.90 -26.10
CA PRO A 174 -15.81 -16.84 -27.14
C PRO A 174 -16.39 -18.24 -26.93
N LEU A 175 -16.48 -18.71 -25.68
CA LEU A 175 -17.11 -20.00 -25.38
C LEU A 175 -18.58 -20.03 -25.75
N ALA A 176 -19.34 -18.99 -25.42
CA ALA A 176 -20.73 -18.86 -25.81
C ALA A 176 -20.90 -18.78 -27.34
N THR A 177 -20.02 -18.01 -28.01
CA THR A 177 -20.02 -17.91 -29.47
C THR A 177 -19.74 -19.26 -30.12
N THR A 178 -18.73 -20.00 -29.66
CA THR A 178 -18.40 -21.34 -30.14
C THR A 178 -19.58 -22.29 -29.96
N LYS A 179 -20.16 -22.30 -28.75
CA LYS A 179 -21.34 -23.12 -28.47
C LYS A 179 -22.50 -22.81 -29.43
N THR A 180 -22.84 -21.53 -29.60
CA THR A 180 -23.93 -21.10 -30.49
C THR A 180 -23.66 -21.51 -31.94
N MET A 181 -22.43 -21.33 -32.44
CA MET A 181 -22.06 -21.75 -33.80
C MET A 181 -22.24 -23.27 -34.00
N ILE A 182 -21.83 -24.08 -33.04
CA ILE A 182 -22.00 -25.53 -33.05
C ILE A 182 -23.49 -25.89 -33.00
N ASP A 183 -24.24 -25.32 -32.05
CA ASP A 183 -25.67 -25.63 -31.86
C ASP A 183 -26.47 -25.28 -33.11
N VAL A 184 -26.20 -24.14 -33.76
CA VAL A 184 -26.90 -23.72 -35.01
C VAL A 184 -26.56 -24.65 -36.16
N THR A 185 -25.32 -25.06 -36.35
CA THR A 185 -24.94 -25.97 -37.45
C THR A 185 -25.51 -27.38 -37.22
N LEU A 186 -25.50 -27.87 -35.99
CA LEU A 186 -26.06 -29.19 -35.66
C LEU A 186 -27.59 -29.23 -35.76
N ALA A 187 -28.26 -28.08 -35.60
CA ALA A 187 -29.70 -27.96 -35.76
C ALA A 187 -30.13 -28.00 -37.26
N ASN A 188 -29.21 -27.86 -38.19
CA ASN A 188 -29.45 -27.97 -39.63
C ASN A 188 -29.23 -29.41 -40.11
N PRO A 189 -30.30 -30.24 -40.34
CA PRO A 189 -30.14 -31.63 -40.78
C PRO A 189 -29.58 -31.75 -42.21
N GLN A 190 -29.50 -30.66 -42.96
CA GLN A 190 -29.01 -30.62 -44.34
C GLN A 190 -27.63 -29.93 -44.42
N ALA A 191 -26.93 -29.76 -43.29
CA ALA A 191 -25.62 -29.19 -43.30
C ALA A 191 -24.66 -30.04 -44.13
N ASP A 192 -24.07 -29.41 -45.14
CA ASP A 192 -23.12 -30.08 -46.02
C ASP A 192 -21.67 -30.09 -45.47
N ALA A 193 -20.79 -30.82 -46.12
CA ALA A 193 -19.38 -30.90 -45.74
C ALA A 193 -18.65 -29.55 -45.80
N GLY A 194 -19.11 -28.63 -46.68
CA GLY A 194 -18.58 -27.26 -46.76
C GLY A 194 -18.94 -26.42 -45.55
N GLU A 195 -20.22 -26.47 -45.13
CA GLU A 195 -20.70 -25.78 -43.92
C GLU A 195 -20.01 -26.31 -42.65
N LEU A 196 -19.82 -27.62 -42.52
CA LEU A 196 -19.08 -28.23 -41.42
C LEU A 196 -17.61 -27.80 -41.39
N ARG A 197 -16.95 -27.70 -42.54
CA ARG A 197 -15.58 -27.23 -42.67
C ARG A 197 -15.47 -25.74 -42.28
N ALA A 198 -16.40 -24.91 -42.76
CA ALA A 198 -16.45 -23.50 -42.41
C ALA A 198 -16.69 -23.30 -40.89
N LEU A 199 -17.56 -24.13 -40.26
CA LEU A 199 -17.73 -24.14 -38.81
C LEU A 199 -16.40 -24.48 -38.10
N ALA A 200 -15.74 -25.56 -38.51
CA ALA A 200 -14.47 -25.99 -37.90
C ALA A 200 -13.39 -24.90 -37.99
N GLU A 201 -13.29 -24.21 -39.14
CA GLU A 201 -12.36 -23.09 -39.31
C GLU A 201 -12.69 -21.91 -38.38
N ARG A 202 -13.98 -21.54 -38.26
CA ARG A 202 -14.41 -20.47 -37.33
C ARG A 202 -14.17 -20.84 -35.87
N VAL A 203 -14.47 -22.08 -35.47
CA VAL A 203 -14.22 -22.58 -34.11
C VAL A 203 -12.71 -22.53 -33.82
N ARG A 204 -11.88 -22.91 -34.77
CA ARG A 204 -10.41 -22.82 -34.65
C ARG A 204 -9.95 -21.38 -34.43
N GLU A 205 -10.48 -20.42 -35.20
CA GLU A 205 -10.15 -18.98 -35.04
C GLU A 205 -10.54 -18.46 -33.65
N VAL A 206 -11.75 -18.77 -33.18
CA VAL A 206 -12.23 -18.35 -31.85
C VAL A 206 -11.41 -18.97 -30.73
N ASN A 207 -11.07 -20.26 -30.87
CA ASN A 207 -10.23 -20.95 -29.88
C ASN A 207 -8.80 -20.37 -29.83
N GLN A 208 -8.19 -20.07 -30.99
CA GLN A 208 -6.88 -19.43 -31.07
C GLN A 208 -6.89 -18.07 -30.36
N SER A 209 -7.94 -17.25 -30.58
CA SER A 209 -8.11 -15.96 -29.88
C SER A 209 -8.26 -16.16 -28.37
N SER A 210 -8.95 -17.21 -27.93
CA SER A 210 -9.09 -17.54 -26.50
C SER A 210 -7.76 -17.92 -25.88
N ILE A 211 -6.94 -18.70 -26.57
CA ILE A 211 -5.57 -19.07 -26.14
C ILE A 211 -4.70 -17.82 -26.01
N GLU A 212 -4.77 -16.88 -26.97
CA GLU A 212 -4.05 -15.61 -26.89
C GLU A 212 -4.46 -14.80 -25.66
N THR A 213 -5.76 -14.80 -25.33
CA THR A 213 -6.28 -14.14 -24.12
C THR A 213 -5.73 -14.76 -22.85
N VAL A 214 -5.76 -16.10 -22.74
CA VAL A 214 -5.24 -16.82 -21.57
C VAL A 214 -3.75 -16.58 -21.39
N ASN A 215 -2.98 -16.66 -22.48
CA ASN A 215 -1.55 -16.39 -22.42
C ASN A 215 -1.26 -14.94 -21.95
N ALA A 216 -1.99 -13.96 -22.47
CA ALA A 216 -1.84 -12.57 -22.03
C ALA A 216 -2.21 -12.36 -20.55
N LEU A 217 -3.17 -13.14 -20.01
CA LEU A 217 -3.51 -13.13 -18.59
C LEU A 217 -2.41 -13.75 -17.72
N LEU A 218 -1.83 -14.86 -18.17
CA LEU A 218 -0.69 -15.51 -17.50
C LEU A 218 0.53 -14.58 -17.50
N ASP A 219 0.80 -13.96 -18.64
CA ASP A 219 1.87 -12.99 -18.81
C ASP A 219 1.75 -11.81 -17.81
N LEU A 220 0.51 -11.31 -17.59
CA LEU A 220 0.27 -10.25 -16.63
C LEU A 220 0.45 -10.73 -15.18
N ALA A 221 0.07 -11.97 -14.87
CA ALA A 221 0.26 -12.56 -13.56
C ALA A 221 1.74 -12.82 -13.23
N ASP A 222 2.54 -13.22 -14.23
CA ASP A 222 3.98 -13.46 -14.07
C ASP A 222 4.75 -12.17 -13.77
N VAL A 223 4.33 -11.04 -14.34
CA VAL A 223 4.90 -9.72 -14.03
C VAL A 223 4.70 -9.35 -12.56
N ASP A 224 3.56 -9.72 -11.96
CA ASP A 224 3.22 -9.42 -10.55
C ASP A 224 3.95 -10.35 -9.55
N SER A 225 4.52 -11.48 -9.99
CA SER A 225 5.10 -12.51 -9.11
C SER A 225 6.46 -12.17 -8.46
N GLY A 226 7.12 -11.10 -8.85
CA GLY A 226 8.16 -10.40 -8.08
C GLY A 226 9.58 -10.98 -8.10
N THR A 227 9.87 -12.10 -8.76
CA THR A 227 11.24 -12.65 -8.90
C THR A 227 11.84 -12.31 -10.26
N LEU A 228 12.38 -11.09 -10.38
CA LEU A 228 13.01 -10.62 -11.61
C LEU A 228 14.47 -11.04 -11.70
N ALA A 229 14.85 -11.72 -12.80
CA ALA A 229 16.25 -11.97 -13.13
C ALA A 229 16.89 -10.71 -13.72
N ARG A 230 17.29 -9.76 -12.86
CA ARG A 230 17.90 -8.50 -13.29
C ARG A 230 19.35 -8.72 -13.77
N ARG A 231 19.54 -8.63 -15.09
CA ARG A 231 20.87 -8.70 -15.73
C ARG A 231 20.97 -7.70 -16.89
N PRO A 232 22.18 -7.34 -17.31
CA PRO A 232 22.35 -6.55 -18.54
C PRO A 232 21.82 -7.32 -19.76
N VAL A 233 20.96 -6.67 -20.55
CA VAL A 233 20.28 -7.22 -21.71
C VAL A 233 20.47 -6.29 -22.90
N ASP A 234 21.12 -6.75 -23.95
CA ASP A 234 21.17 -6.05 -25.23
C ASP A 234 19.79 -6.11 -25.91
N LEU A 235 19.20 -4.96 -26.16
CA LEU A 235 17.85 -4.86 -26.73
C LEU A 235 17.84 -5.04 -28.26
N ALA A 236 18.96 -4.85 -28.95
CA ALA A 236 19.01 -4.90 -30.41
C ALA A 236 18.66 -6.29 -30.98
N PRO A 237 19.22 -7.42 -30.50
CA PRO A 237 18.86 -8.74 -31.01
C PRO A 237 17.41 -9.12 -30.66
N ILE A 238 16.88 -8.66 -29.52
CA ILE A 238 15.49 -8.90 -29.12
C ILE A 238 14.54 -8.17 -30.07
N ALA A 239 14.75 -6.87 -30.28
CA ALA A 239 13.92 -6.07 -31.19
C ALA A 239 13.96 -6.61 -32.62
N ALA A 240 15.14 -7.00 -33.11
CA ALA A 240 15.31 -7.60 -34.43
C ALA A 240 14.55 -8.92 -34.58
N ALA A 241 14.57 -9.78 -33.56
CA ALA A 241 13.81 -11.03 -33.55
C ALA A 241 12.29 -10.77 -33.61
N VAL A 242 11.79 -9.85 -32.76
CA VAL A 242 10.37 -9.49 -32.71
C VAL A 242 9.89 -8.91 -34.04
N VAL A 243 10.65 -7.99 -34.68
CA VAL A 243 10.28 -7.42 -35.96
C VAL A 243 10.25 -8.48 -37.08
N ARG A 244 11.21 -9.43 -37.08
CA ARG A 244 11.19 -10.57 -38.03
C ARG A 244 9.95 -11.45 -37.85
N GLU A 245 9.56 -11.76 -36.64
CA GLU A 245 8.35 -12.56 -36.32
C GLU A 245 7.07 -11.87 -36.82
N LEU A 246 6.99 -10.55 -36.73
CA LEU A 246 5.83 -9.80 -37.15
C LEU A 246 5.81 -9.43 -38.65
N SER A 247 6.89 -9.72 -39.37
CA SER A 247 7.05 -9.31 -40.81
C SER A 247 5.95 -9.89 -41.71
N ALA A 248 5.51 -11.12 -41.48
CA ALA A 248 4.44 -11.75 -42.26
C ALA A 248 3.07 -11.08 -41.95
N GLU A 249 2.77 -10.78 -40.71
CA GLU A 249 1.54 -10.09 -40.27
C GLU A 249 1.52 -8.65 -40.83
N ALA A 250 2.63 -7.94 -40.75
CA ALA A 250 2.77 -6.60 -41.31
C ALA A 250 2.54 -6.56 -42.82
N LYS A 251 3.17 -7.48 -43.55
CA LYS A 251 2.99 -7.62 -45.00
C LYS A 251 1.54 -7.92 -45.38
N SER A 252 0.88 -8.82 -44.70
CA SER A 252 -0.54 -9.17 -44.92
C SER A 252 -1.46 -7.96 -44.67
N GLY A 253 -1.11 -7.07 -43.75
CA GLY A 253 -1.81 -5.83 -43.44
C GLY A 253 -1.42 -4.66 -44.35
N ASN A 254 -0.49 -4.85 -45.31
CA ASN A 254 0.13 -3.80 -46.11
C ASN A 254 0.73 -2.68 -45.26
N ILE A 255 1.53 -3.08 -44.22
CA ILE A 255 2.18 -2.17 -43.29
C ILE A 255 3.68 -2.24 -43.50
N ASP A 256 4.31 -1.08 -43.65
CA ASP A 256 5.75 -0.94 -43.69
C ASP A 256 6.33 -1.05 -42.29
N LEU A 257 7.08 -2.14 -42.00
CA LEU A 257 7.74 -2.42 -40.73
C LEU A 257 9.25 -2.68 -40.98
N PRO A 258 10.08 -1.62 -41.01
CA PRO A 258 11.51 -1.73 -41.25
C PRO A 258 12.23 -2.41 -40.04
N ALA A 259 13.48 -2.82 -40.29
CA ALA A 259 14.36 -3.31 -39.23
C ALA A 259 14.49 -2.26 -38.10
N PRO A 260 14.64 -2.70 -36.83
CA PRO A 260 14.81 -1.76 -35.74
C PRO A 260 16.11 -0.98 -35.86
N THR A 261 16.11 0.27 -35.40
CA THR A 261 17.25 1.19 -35.46
C THR A 261 17.83 1.50 -34.09
N GLY A 262 19.14 1.68 -34.00
CA GLY A 262 19.86 2.00 -32.78
C GLY A 262 20.14 0.76 -31.89
N THR A 263 20.89 0.99 -30.84
CA THR A 263 21.29 -0.04 -29.85
C THR A 263 21.24 0.57 -28.44
N THR A 264 20.91 -0.23 -27.45
CA THR A 264 20.98 0.13 -26.03
C THR A 264 20.91 -1.12 -25.17
N THR A 265 21.49 -1.09 -23.97
CA THR A 265 21.48 -2.18 -23.01
C THR A 265 20.64 -1.79 -21.79
N ALA A 266 19.64 -2.57 -21.47
CA ALA A 266 18.81 -2.40 -20.25
C ALA A 266 19.25 -3.37 -19.16
N VAL A 267 18.96 -3.02 -17.91
CA VAL A 267 19.04 -3.96 -16.77
C VAL A 267 17.65 -4.52 -16.52
N GLY A 268 17.49 -5.84 -16.68
CA GLY A 268 16.19 -6.46 -16.44
C GLY A 268 16.13 -7.93 -16.84
N ASP A 269 14.91 -8.47 -16.79
CA ASP A 269 14.60 -9.82 -17.23
C ASP A 269 14.40 -9.87 -18.75
N PRO A 270 15.21 -10.64 -19.49
CA PRO A 270 15.13 -10.67 -20.95
C PRO A 270 13.83 -11.25 -21.50
N VAL A 271 13.14 -12.12 -20.74
CA VAL A 271 11.87 -12.71 -21.15
C VAL A 271 10.78 -11.64 -21.11
N LEU A 272 10.67 -10.93 -19.98
CA LEU A 272 9.68 -9.87 -19.81
C LEU A 272 9.95 -8.68 -20.72
N ILE A 273 11.22 -8.28 -20.94
CA ILE A 273 11.60 -7.22 -21.87
C ILE A 273 11.22 -7.61 -23.31
N ARG A 274 11.53 -8.84 -23.75
CA ARG A 274 11.11 -9.34 -25.07
C ARG A 274 9.59 -9.28 -25.23
N GLN A 275 8.85 -9.68 -24.20
CA GLN A 275 7.40 -9.67 -24.17
C GLN A 275 6.84 -8.23 -24.31
N ALA A 276 7.41 -7.27 -23.57
CA ALA A 276 7.03 -5.87 -23.70
C ALA A 276 7.26 -5.33 -25.12
N ILE A 277 8.44 -5.59 -25.69
CA ILE A 277 8.75 -5.18 -27.07
C ILE A 277 7.80 -5.85 -28.08
N SER A 278 7.50 -7.15 -27.90
CA SER A 278 6.57 -7.88 -28.76
C SER A 278 5.15 -7.32 -28.68
N ASN A 279 4.65 -7.00 -27.47
CA ASN A 279 3.34 -6.39 -27.29
C ASN A 279 3.25 -4.99 -27.92
N LEU A 280 4.30 -4.17 -27.78
CA LEU A 280 4.35 -2.85 -28.42
C LEU A 280 4.37 -2.96 -29.95
N ALA A 281 5.24 -3.80 -30.50
CA ALA A 281 5.38 -3.97 -31.95
C ALA A 281 4.12 -4.58 -32.59
N ARG A 282 3.53 -5.59 -31.95
CA ARG A 282 2.26 -6.20 -32.39
C ARG A 282 1.12 -5.19 -32.35
N ASN A 283 1.06 -4.35 -31.30
CA ASN A 283 0.07 -3.29 -31.19
C ASN A 283 0.24 -2.26 -32.32
N ALA A 284 1.47 -1.91 -32.67
CA ALA A 284 1.78 -0.99 -33.76
C ALA A 284 1.38 -1.54 -35.15
N VAL A 285 1.45 -2.85 -35.35
CA VAL A 285 0.97 -3.51 -36.57
C VAL A 285 -0.56 -3.63 -36.58
N ARG A 286 -1.17 -4.16 -35.52
CA ARG A 286 -2.63 -4.42 -35.46
C ARG A 286 -3.49 -3.17 -35.49
N HIS A 287 -3.01 -2.07 -34.91
CA HIS A 287 -3.71 -0.80 -34.84
C HIS A 287 -3.27 0.21 -35.90
N ASN A 288 -2.67 -0.27 -36.96
CA ASN A 288 -2.26 0.54 -38.11
C ASN A 288 -3.40 0.69 -39.13
N ARG A 289 -3.17 1.53 -40.12
CA ARG A 289 -3.99 1.64 -41.34
C ARG A 289 -3.27 0.92 -42.48
N SER A 290 -4.02 0.40 -43.46
CA SER A 290 -3.40 -0.15 -44.69
C SER A 290 -2.56 0.91 -45.41
N GLY A 291 -1.38 0.56 -45.86
CA GLY A 291 -0.38 1.48 -46.39
C GLY A 291 0.32 2.36 -45.34
N GLY A 292 0.12 2.01 -44.05
CA GLY A 292 0.75 2.71 -42.95
C GLY A 292 2.16 2.22 -42.63
N HIS A 293 2.77 2.88 -41.65
CA HIS A 293 4.13 2.62 -41.20
C HIS A 293 4.18 2.34 -39.70
N ALA A 294 5.03 1.39 -39.30
CA ALA A 294 5.37 1.13 -37.90
C ALA A 294 6.89 1.02 -37.77
N SER A 295 7.45 1.54 -36.69
CA SER A 295 8.90 1.49 -36.44
C SER A 295 9.26 1.22 -35.01
N VAL A 296 10.39 0.54 -34.81
CA VAL A 296 10.99 0.28 -33.49
C VAL A 296 12.36 0.94 -33.45
N ARG A 297 12.58 1.80 -32.45
CA ARG A 297 13.86 2.51 -32.27
C ARG A 297 14.37 2.29 -30.85
N LEU A 298 15.66 2.03 -30.75
CA LEU A 298 16.38 1.85 -29.49
C LEU A 298 17.33 3.03 -29.29
N SER A 299 17.40 3.58 -28.09
CA SER A 299 18.31 4.69 -27.77
C SER A 299 18.59 4.73 -26.27
N ALA A 300 19.74 5.28 -25.89
CA ALA A 300 19.96 5.73 -24.52
C ALA A 300 19.34 7.13 -24.34
N HIS A 301 18.61 7.37 -23.27
CA HIS A 301 17.96 8.64 -22.99
C HIS A 301 17.95 8.92 -21.49
N ASN A 302 18.61 10.01 -21.06
CA ASN A 302 18.66 10.44 -19.65
C ASN A 302 19.01 9.30 -18.65
N GLY A 303 20.02 8.49 -18.98
CA GLY A 303 20.43 7.38 -18.11
C GLY A 303 19.51 6.15 -18.17
N SER A 304 18.54 6.12 -19.08
CA SER A 304 17.65 4.98 -19.30
C SER A 304 17.86 4.39 -20.71
N ALA A 305 17.65 3.09 -20.86
CA ALA A 305 17.51 2.42 -22.12
C ALA A 305 16.07 2.60 -22.61
N ARG A 306 15.89 3.30 -23.75
CA ARG A 306 14.57 3.61 -24.30
C ARG A 306 14.27 2.76 -25.52
N VAL A 307 13.10 2.10 -25.49
CA VAL A 307 12.46 1.51 -26.65
C VAL A 307 11.33 2.45 -27.10
N THR A 308 11.42 2.96 -28.31
CA THR A 308 10.38 3.78 -28.92
C THR A 308 9.70 2.99 -30.04
N VAL A 309 8.39 2.81 -29.91
CA VAL A 309 7.58 2.20 -30.97
C VAL A 309 6.57 3.22 -31.45
N THR A 310 6.60 3.50 -32.76
CA THR A 310 5.71 4.47 -33.40
C THR A 310 4.90 3.77 -34.47
N ASN A 311 3.63 4.10 -34.59
CA ASN A 311 2.78 3.65 -35.70
C ASN A 311 1.91 4.79 -36.22
N THR A 312 1.57 4.72 -37.50
CA THR A 312 0.43 5.43 -38.06
C THR A 312 -0.87 4.73 -37.73
N GLY A 313 -1.99 5.43 -37.77
CA GLY A 313 -3.28 4.80 -37.47
C GLY A 313 -4.40 5.81 -37.23
N PRO A 314 -5.53 5.38 -36.70
CA PRO A 314 -6.60 6.30 -36.30
C PRO A 314 -6.14 7.31 -35.27
N PRO A 315 -6.73 8.51 -35.20
CA PRO A 315 -6.46 9.46 -34.12
C PRO A 315 -6.76 8.87 -32.74
N VAL A 316 -5.89 9.15 -31.77
CA VAL A 316 -6.06 8.75 -30.36
C VAL A 316 -6.31 10.01 -29.55
N SER A 317 -7.39 10.05 -28.76
CA SER A 317 -7.70 11.22 -27.94
C SER A 317 -6.82 11.25 -26.68
N LEU A 318 -6.44 12.46 -26.24
CA LEU A 318 -5.67 12.65 -24.99
C LEU A 318 -6.42 12.09 -23.78
N ALA A 319 -7.74 12.23 -23.74
CA ALA A 319 -8.57 11.74 -22.65
C ALA A 319 -8.58 10.20 -22.50
N SER A 320 -8.26 9.47 -23.58
CA SER A 320 -8.21 8.00 -23.54
C SER A 320 -6.84 7.43 -23.22
N LEU A 321 -5.77 8.24 -23.19
CA LEU A 321 -4.40 7.73 -23.04
C LEU A 321 -4.17 7.02 -21.68
N GLU A 322 -4.64 7.61 -20.58
CA GLU A 322 -4.47 7.04 -19.25
C GLU A 322 -5.15 5.68 -19.14
N SER A 323 -6.34 5.55 -19.74
CA SER A 323 -7.09 4.32 -19.70
C SER A 323 -6.53 3.21 -20.60
N LEU A 324 -5.70 3.52 -21.62
CA LEU A 324 -5.13 2.51 -22.51
C LEU A 324 -4.15 1.54 -21.83
N THR A 325 -3.62 1.92 -20.67
CA THR A 325 -2.76 1.05 -19.85
C THR A 325 -3.52 0.20 -18.86
N GLU A 326 -4.82 0.42 -18.71
CA GLU A 326 -5.67 -0.43 -17.87
C GLU A 326 -6.00 -1.75 -18.60
N PRO A 327 -5.98 -2.89 -17.91
CA PRO A 327 -6.34 -4.17 -18.50
C PRO A 327 -7.77 -4.15 -19.09
N PHE A 328 -7.94 -4.71 -20.31
CA PHE A 328 -9.21 -4.82 -21.02
C PHE A 328 -9.82 -3.51 -21.52
N VAL A 329 -9.15 -2.38 -21.34
CA VAL A 329 -9.63 -1.11 -21.89
C VAL A 329 -9.26 -0.98 -23.35
N ARG A 330 -10.26 -0.56 -24.15
CA ARG A 330 -10.16 -0.31 -25.59
C ARG A 330 -10.47 1.16 -25.86
N GLY A 331 -9.70 1.80 -26.74
CA GLY A 331 -9.95 3.20 -27.09
C GLY A 331 -11.37 3.41 -27.63
N ALA A 332 -12.07 4.45 -27.16
CA ALA A 332 -13.42 4.80 -27.57
C ALA A 332 -13.48 5.01 -29.10
N GLY A 333 -14.48 4.41 -29.80
CA GLY A 333 -14.74 4.58 -31.22
C GLY A 333 -14.33 3.41 -32.13
N ARG A 334 -13.82 2.30 -31.58
CA ARG A 334 -13.52 1.11 -32.38
C ARG A 334 -14.70 0.16 -32.40
N THR A 335 -15.40 0.14 -33.53
CA THR A 335 -16.34 -0.94 -33.89
C THR A 335 -15.65 -2.30 -33.72
N LEU A 336 -16.43 -3.29 -33.27
CA LEU A 336 -16.07 -4.70 -33.09
C LEU A 336 -15.55 -5.36 -34.40
N THR A 337 -14.41 -4.90 -34.92
CA THR A 337 -13.74 -5.62 -35.99
C THR A 337 -12.95 -6.77 -35.39
N ARG A 338 -13.11 -7.98 -35.94
CA ARG A 338 -12.50 -9.27 -35.55
C ARG A 338 -10.97 -9.23 -35.33
N LYS A 339 -10.28 -8.16 -35.73
CA LYS A 339 -8.82 -7.97 -35.58
C LYS A 339 -8.39 -7.16 -34.35
N SER A 340 -9.33 -6.71 -33.51
CA SER A 340 -9.03 -5.90 -32.35
C SER A 340 -8.54 -6.81 -31.19
N GLY A 341 -7.31 -6.62 -30.71
CA GLY A 341 -6.72 -7.34 -29.60
C GLY A 341 -7.52 -7.19 -28.29
N HIS A 342 -7.20 -8.01 -27.28
CA HIS A 342 -7.95 -8.15 -26.02
C HIS A 342 -7.79 -6.99 -25.03
N GLY A 343 -7.07 -5.90 -25.39
CA GLY A 343 -6.83 -4.75 -24.50
C GLY A 343 -5.86 -5.05 -23.34
N LEU A 344 -5.06 -6.13 -23.45
CA LEU A 344 -4.08 -6.51 -22.44
C LEU A 344 -2.65 -6.08 -22.78
N GLY A 345 -2.32 -5.86 -24.05
CA GLY A 345 -0.94 -5.62 -24.49
C GLY A 345 -0.26 -4.43 -23.82
N LEU A 346 -0.91 -3.26 -23.75
CA LEU A 346 -0.32 -2.08 -23.09
C LEU A 346 -0.31 -2.21 -21.55
N ALA A 347 -1.26 -2.94 -20.98
CA ALA A 347 -1.27 -3.25 -19.54
C ALA A 347 -0.06 -4.12 -19.16
N ILE A 348 0.26 -5.14 -19.97
CA ILE A 348 1.46 -5.98 -19.77
C ILE A 348 2.72 -5.11 -19.88
N VAL A 349 2.83 -4.23 -20.87
CA VAL A 349 3.98 -3.34 -21.01
C VAL A 349 4.12 -2.40 -19.81
N SER A 350 3.01 -1.87 -19.32
CA SER A 350 2.98 -1.04 -18.11
C SER A 350 3.45 -1.81 -16.87
N GLY A 351 2.98 -3.04 -16.70
CA GLY A 351 3.44 -3.93 -15.62
C GLY A 351 4.94 -4.21 -15.72
N VAL A 352 5.43 -4.57 -16.92
CA VAL A 352 6.87 -4.81 -17.13
C VAL A 352 7.69 -3.55 -16.83
N ALA A 353 7.23 -2.36 -17.25
CA ALA A 353 7.91 -1.11 -16.94
C ALA A 353 8.02 -0.90 -15.41
N LEU A 354 6.91 -1.05 -14.69
CA LEU A 354 6.87 -0.89 -13.23
C LEU A 354 7.75 -1.92 -12.50
N ALA A 355 7.69 -3.18 -12.91
CA ALA A 355 8.50 -4.25 -12.32
C ALA A 355 10.01 -4.01 -12.49
N HIS A 356 10.41 -3.29 -13.53
CA HIS A 356 11.81 -2.92 -13.80
C HIS A 356 12.20 -1.53 -13.31
N ASP A 357 11.40 -0.87 -12.45
CA ASP A 357 11.61 0.53 -12.01
C ASP A 357 11.75 1.50 -13.19
N GLY A 358 11.09 1.19 -14.30
CA GLY A 358 11.03 1.95 -15.53
C GLY A 358 9.78 2.80 -15.66
N ALA A 359 9.53 3.33 -16.85
CA ALA A 359 8.36 4.13 -17.16
C ALA A 359 7.81 3.84 -18.55
N LEU A 360 6.48 3.90 -18.67
CA LEU A 360 5.77 3.83 -19.94
C LEU A 360 5.14 5.19 -20.23
N ARG A 361 5.39 5.75 -21.44
CA ARG A 361 4.81 7.01 -21.87
C ARG A 361 4.15 6.84 -23.25
N LEU A 362 2.93 7.35 -23.37
CA LEU A 362 2.14 7.28 -24.58
C LEU A 362 1.92 8.69 -25.12
N ASN A 363 2.22 8.91 -26.39
CA ASN A 363 2.03 10.18 -27.08
C ASN A 363 1.22 9.97 -28.36
N PRO A 364 0.06 10.64 -28.54
CA PRO A 364 -0.70 10.55 -29.77
C PRO A 364 0.05 11.31 -30.87
N ASN A 365 0.06 10.73 -32.07
CA ASN A 365 0.69 11.37 -33.21
C ASN A 365 -0.28 12.38 -33.85
N PRO A 366 0.19 13.58 -34.30
CA PRO A 366 -0.66 14.61 -34.91
C PRO A 366 -1.46 14.12 -36.13
N ASN A 367 -0.87 13.21 -36.89
CA ASN A 367 -1.46 12.64 -38.11
C ASN A 367 -2.18 11.29 -37.85
N GLY A 368 -2.49 10.98 -36.59
CA GLY A 368 -3.05 9.72 -36.15
C GLY A 368 -2.03 8.64 -35.89
N GLY A 369 -2.40 7.69 -35.05
CA GLY A 369 -1.52 6.67 -34.50
C GLY A 369 -0.93 7.07 -33.16
N LEU A 370 0.04 6.31 -32.67
CA LEU A 370 0.61 6.42 -31.33
C LEU A 370 2.13 6.26 -31.36
N THR A 371 2.82 7.04 -30.54
CA THR A 371 4.23 6.82 -30.19
C THR A 371 4.30 6.40 -28.72
N VAL A 372 4.88 5.23 -28.47
CA VAL A 372 5.05 4.67 -27.13
C VAL A 372 6.53 4.62 -26.80
N HIS A 373 6.87 5.14 -25.62
CA HIS A 373 8.22 5.08 -25.06
C HIS A 373 8.21 4.16 -23.84
N LEU A 374 8.99 3.10 -23.88
CA LEU A 374 9.32 2.25 -22.75
C LEU A 374 10.72 2.59 -22.29
N ASP A 375 10.83 3.19 -21.11
CA ASP A 375 12.10 3.53 -20.46
C ASP A 375 12.43 2.46 -19.41
N LEU A 376 13.60 1.86 -19.51
CA LEU A 376 14.12 0.84 -18.57
C LEU A 376 15.45 1.32 -17.99
N PRO A 377 15.87 0.87 -16.81
CA PRO A 377 17.17 1.18 -16.27
C PRO A 377 18.29 0.79 -17.25
N HIS A 378 19.21 1.73 -17.51
CA HIS A 378 20.34 1.48 -18.41
C HIS A 378 21.44 0.73 -17.67
N ALA A 379 22.04 -0.28 -18.31
CA ALA A 379 23.27 -0.85 -17.82
C ALA A 379 24.41 0.15 -18.06
N SER A 380 24.88 0.85 -17.03
CA SER A 380 26.10 1.63 -17.15
C SER A 380 27.23 0.70 -17.57
N SER A 381 27.90 1.01 -18.68
CA SER A 381 29.17 0.38 -19.03
C SER A 381 30.13 0.71 -17.87
N GLY A 382 30.43 -0.28 -17.01
CA GLY A 382 31.48 -0.18 -16.01
C GLY A 382 32.85 -0.11 -16.69
#